data_d295e45bc8a9a0a8e2cf0b932ff77cad
#
_entry.id   d295e45bc8a9a0a8e2cf0b932ff77cad
#
_cell.length_a   1.000
_cell.length_b   1.000
_cell.length_c   1.000
_cell.angle_alpha   90.00
_cell.angle_beta   90.00
_cell.angle_gamma   90.00
#
_symmetry.space_group_name_H-M   'P 1'
#
loop_
_entity.id
_entity.type
_entity.pdbx_description
1 polymer ?
#
loop_
_entity_poly.entity_id
_entity_poly.type
_entity_poly.pdbx_seq_one_letter_code
_entity_poly.pdbx_strand_id
1 'polypeptide(L)'
;AVQQGYKILKIKVGKEGLADVARIAGIRKAVGSGIQIRVDANQGWTAKEAIRIITAMEDKGLNIDLVEQPVPAHDLDGMRAVTKAVYTPILADESVFSPEDAAEIIRTRAADLLNIKLMKTGGIWQALKICSLAEMYGVECMIGCMLEAKISVNAAVHLACAKQIITRVDLDGPVLCSEDPILGGAVFNEKDIT
;
A
#
# COMPACT_ATOMS: atom_id res chain seq x y z
N ALA A 1 -10.12 2.34 -16.02
CA ALA A 1 -9.31 1.29 -15.41
C ALA A 1 -9.99 -0.08 -15.51
N VAL A 2 -11.20 -0.29 -14.95
CA VAL A 2 -11.85 -1.63 -14.98
C VAL A 2 -12.12 -2.12 -16.40
N GLN A 3 -12.58 -1.26 -17.30
CA GLN A 3 -12.76 -1.60 -18.73
C GLN A 3 -11.44 -1.91 -19.45
N GLN A 4 -10.32 -1.42 -18.94
CA GLN A 4 -8.96 -1.73 -19.40
C GLN A 4 -8.39 -3.02 -18.78
N GLY A 5 -9.18 -3.71 -17.95
CA GLY A 5 -8.81 -5.00 -17.37
C GLY A 5 -8.18 -4.95 -15.98
N TYR A 6 -8.04 -3.78 -15.35
CA TYR A 6 -7.55 -3.67 -13.98
C TYR A 6 -8.49 -4.38 -13.01
N LYS A 7 -7.94 -5.19 -12.12
CA LYS A 7 -8.66 -5.96 -11.09
C LYS A 7 -8.53 -5.38 -9.70
N ILE A 8 -7.61 -4.46 -9.51
CA ILE A 8 -7.33 -3.79 -8.24
C ILE A 8 -7.38 -2.29 -8.48
N LEU A 9 -8.10 -1.57 -7.63
CA LEU A 9 -8.16 -0.11 -7.64
C LEU A 9 -7.62 0.41 -6.31
N LYS A 10 -6.65 1.32 -6.37
CA LYS A 10 -6.18 2.08 -5.20
C LYS A 10 -6.83 3.45 -5.21
N ILE A 11 -7.50 3.81 -4.13
CA ILE A 11 -8.31 5.02 -4.03
C ILE A 11 -7.79 5.88 -2.87
N LYS A 12 -7.44 7.12 -3.16
CA LYS A 12 -7.02 8.07 -2.14
C LYS A 12 -8.22 8.53 -1.30
N VAL A 13 -8.03 8.51 0.01
CA VAL A 13 -8.97 8.96 1.04
C VAL A 13 -8.24 9.87 2.05
N GLY A 14 -8.80 10.15 3.20
CA GLY A 14 -8.07 10.86 4.28
C GLY A 14 -8.35 12.36 4.37
N LYS A 15 -9.18 12.91 3.47
CA LYS A 15 -9.47 14.37 3.45
C LYS A 15 -10.90 14.71 3.87
N GLU A 16 -11.85 13.82 3.61
CA GLU A 16 -13.28 14.13 3.73
C GLU A 16 -13.98 13.38 4.87
N GLY A 17 -13.19 12.65 5.68
CA GLY A 17 -13.72 11.90 6.84
C GLY A 17 -14.79 10.88 6.42
N LEU A 18 -15.97 10.93 7.02
CA LEU A 18 -17.05 9.98 6.69
C LEU A 18 -17.61 10.12 5.28
N ALA A 19 -17.40 11.23 4.58
CA ALA A 19 -17.80 11.36 3.18
C ALA A 19 -16.96 10.43 2.28
N ASP A 20 -15.73 10.10 2.66
CA ASP A 20 -14.91 9.07 1.99
C ASP A 20 -15.65 7.73 1.94
N VAL A 21 -16.37 7.34 3.00
CA VAL A 21 -17.14 6.09 3.04
C VAL A 21 -18.25 6.06 1.96
N ALA A 22 -18.96 7.19 1.78
CA ALA A 22 -20.00 7.28 0.76
C ALA A 22 -19.39 7.24 -0.65
N ARG A 23 -18.22 7.86 -0.85
CA ARG A 23 -17.48 7.83 -2.13
C ARG A 23 -17.02 6.42 -2.47
N ILE A 24 -16.44 5.71 -1.51
CA ILE A 24 -16.01 4.31 -1.71
C ILE A 24 -17.22 3.41 -1.96
N ALA A 25 -18.35 3.61 -1.27
CA ALA A 25 -19.58 2.86 -1.52
C ALA A 25 -20.10 3.08 -2.95
N GLY A 26 -20.05 4.32 -3.45
CA GLY A 26 -20.39 4.62 -4.84
C GLY A 26 -19.46 3.90 -5.83
N ILE A 27 -18.17 3.89 -5.59
CA ILE A 27 -17.19 3.17 -6.42
C ILE A 27 -17.47 1.66 -6.38
N ARG A 28 -17.63 1.07 -5.18
CA ARG A 28 -17.94 -0.36 -5.03
C ARG A 28 -19.20 -0.75 -5.79
N LYS A 29 -20.25 0.07 -5.70
CA LYS A 29 -21.49 -0.13 -6.49
C LYS A 29 -21.24 -0.11 -7.99
N ALA A 30 -20.37 0.78 -8.45
CA ALA A 30 -20.08 0.93 -9.89
C ALA A 30 -19.22 -0.21 -10.44
N VAL A 31 -18.24 -0.71 -9.66
CA VAL A 31 -17.26 -1.71 -10.14
C VAL A 31 -17.65 -3.16 -9.79
N GLY A 32 -18.62 -3.35 -8.91
CA GLY A 32 -19.05 -4.68 -8.46
C GLY A 32 -18.08 -5.34 -7.46
N SER A 33 -18.43 -6.55 -7.02
CA SER A 33 -17.66 -7.31 -6.00
C SER A 33 -16.40 -7.97 -6.53
N GLY A 34 -16.26 -8.13 -7.85
CA GLY A 34 -15.10 -8.79 -8.47
C GLY A 34 -13.85 -7.92 -8.56
N ILE A 35 -13.91 -6.65 -8.18
CA ILE A 35 -12.78 -5.72 -8.17
C ILE A 35 -12.30 -5.54 -6.73
N GLN A 36 -11.00 -5.72 -6.50
CA GLN A 36 -10.39 -5.38 -5.21
C GLN A 36 -10.26 -3.87 -5.07
N ILE A 37 -10.61 -3.35 -3.91
CA ILE A 37 -10.43 -1.93 -3.58
C ILE A 37 -9.45 -1.82 -2.42
N ARG A 38 -8.37 -1.07 -2.64
CA ARG A 38 -7.44 -0.60 -1.62
C ARG A 38 -7.69 0.87 -1.37
N VAL A 39 -7.59 1.31 -0.16
CA VAL A 39 -7.69 2.74 0.16
C VAL A 39 -6.39 3.22 0.79
N ASP A 40 -5.99 4.42 0.43
CA ASP A 40 -4.78 5.05 0.94
C ASP A 40 -5.14 6.41 1.55
N ALA A 41 -4.96 6.50 2.85
CA ALA A 41 -5.31 7.69 3.62
C ALA A 41 -4.17 8.71 3.68
N ASN A 42 -2.95 8.32 3.26
CA ASN A 42 -1.76 9.17 3.29
C ASN A 42 -1.64 10.00 4.58
N GLN A 43 -1.74 9.35 5.73
CA GLN A 43 -1.61 9.96 7.06
C GLN A 43 -2.78 10.91 7.42
N GLY A 44 -3.91 10.84 6.73
CA GLY A 44 -4.96 11.87 6.79
C GLY A 44 -5.88 11.81 8.00
N TRP A 45 -5.82 10.76 8.84
CA TRP A 45 -6.73 10.60 9.97
C TRP A 45 -5.99 10.56 11.32
N THR A 46 -6.69 10.96 12.36
CA THR A 46 -6.33 10.54 13.72
C THR A 46 -6.73 9.08 13.95
N ALA A 47 -6.15 8.41 14.93
CA ALA A 47 -6.49 7.00 15.23
C ALA A 47 -8.00 6.79 15.47
N LYS A 48 -8.66 7.72 16.16
CA LYS A 48 -10.12 7.64 16.41
C LYS A 48 -10.94 7.78 15.12
N GLU A 49 -10.53 8.69 14.23
CA GLU A 49 -11.18 8.86 12.93
C GLU A 49 -10.97 7.64 12.05
N ALA A 50 -9.73 7.13 11.98
CA ALA A 50 -9.39 5.93 11.22
C ALA A 50 -10.27 4.75 11.65
N ILE A 51 -10.34 4.44 12.94
CA ILE A 51 -11.19 3.36 13.47
C ILE A 51 -12.65 3.57 13.04
N ARG A 52 -13.19 4.77 13.26
CA ARG A 52 -14.60 5.07 12.92
C ARG A 52 -14.88 4.93 11.42
N ILE A 53 -13.99 5.40 10.57
CA ILE A 53 -14.15 5.40 9.11
C ILE A 53 -14.02 3.98 8.57
N ILE A 54 -12.98 3.25 9.00
CA ILE A 54 -12.75 1.87 8.54
C ILE A 54 -13.88 0.96 8.99
N THR A 55 -14.30 1.03 10.27
CA THR A 55 -15.47 0.27 10.76
C THR A 55 -16.73 0.59 9.94
N ALA A 56 -16.96 1.87 9.60
CA ALA A 56 -18.11 2.23 8.76
C ALA A 56 -18.02 1.66 7.33
N MET A 57 -16.83 1.43 6.80
CA MET A 57 -16.63 0.71 5.53
C MET A 57 -16.91 -0.79 5.68
N GLU A 58 -16.47 -1.39 6.79
CA GLU A 58 -16.70 -2.79 7.14
C GLU A 58 -18.21 -3.08 7.34
N ASP A 59 -18.90 -2.26 8.13
CA ASP A 59 -20.35 -2.36 8.41
C ASP A 59 -21.19 -2.27 7.13
N LYS A 60 -20.71 -1.51 6.14
CA LYS A 60 -21.38 -1.42 4.82
C LYS A 60 -21.00 -2.58 3.88
N GLY A 61 -20.16 -3.50 4.29
CA GLY A 61 -19.70 -4.60 3.46
C GLY A 61 -18.94 -4.15 2.20
N LEU A 62 -18.15 -3.07 2.30
CA LEU A 62 -17.45 -2.53 1.13
C LEU A 62 -16.28 -3.41 0.69
N ASN A 63 -15.90 -4.41 1.46
CA ASN A 63 -14.87 -5.40 1.15
C ASN A 63 -13.55 -4.75 0.68
N ILE A 64 -12.97 -3.95 1.57
CA ILE A 64 -11.69 -3.27 1.34
C ILE A 64 -10.55 -4.27 1.57
N ASP A 65 -9.63 -4.39 0.60
CA ASP A 65 -8.48 -5.31 0.65
C ASP A 65 -7.48 -4.89 1.74
N LEU A 66 -7.18 -3.60 1.81
CA LEU A 66 -6.33 -3.01 2.85
C LEU A 66 -6.54 -1.49 2.96
N VAL A 67 -6.13 -0.94 4.10
CA VAL A 67 -6.01 0.50 4.31
C VAL A 67 -4.54 0.87 4.51
N GLU A 68 -4.01 1.71 3.62
CA GLU A 68 -2.64 2.19 3.65
C GLU A 68 -2.53 3.47 4.47
N GLN A 69 -1.57 3.50 5.37
CA GLN A 69 -1.14 4.61 6.24
C GLN A 69 -2.29 5.50 6.75
N PRO A 70 -3.15 4.97 7.62
CA PRO A 70 -4.32 5.72 8.11
C PRO A 70 -3.96 6.94 8.96
N VAL A 71 -2.88 6.85 9.75
CA VAL A 71 -2.46 7.88 10.73
C VAL A 71 -1.09 8.45 10.40
N PRO A 72 -0.66 9.58 11.02
CA PRO A 72 0.69 10.13 10.83
C PRO A 72 1.80 9.11 11.03
N ALA A 73 2.86 9.21 10.22
CA ALA A 73 3.95 8.25 10.16
C ALA A 73 4.61 7.96 11.51
N HIS A 74 4.70 8.97 12.37
CA HIS A 74 5.31 8.89 13.70
C HIS A 74 4.38 8.36 14.80
N ASP A 75 3.07 8.26 14.52
CA ASP A 75 2.06 7.79 15.49
C ASP A 75 1.90 6.26 15.43
N LEU A 76 2.94 5.55 15.84
CA LEU A 76 2.91 4.06 15.84
C LEU A 76 1.92 3.52 16.88
N ASP A 77 1.70 4.21 17.99
CA ASP A 77 0.69 3.81 18.98
C ASP A 77 -0.74 3.97 18.43
N GLY A 78 -0.99 5.07 17.70
CA GLY A 78 -2.25 5.25 16.98
C GLY A 78 -2.43 4.22 15.87
N MET A 79 -1.39 3.91 15.10
CA MET A 79 -1.41 2.87 14.08
C MET A 79 -1.78 1.51 14.70
N ARG A 80 -1.10 1.13 15.80
CA ARG A 80 -1.39 -0.11 16.55
C ARG A 80 -2.83 -0.15 17.07
N ALA A 81 -3.34 0.98 17.56
CA ALA A 81 -4.72 1.07 18.04
C ALA A 81 -5.71 0.82 16.89
N VAL A 82 -5.45 1.37 15.70
CA VAL A 82 -6.27 1.12 14.50
C VAL A 82 -6.20 -0.35 14.11
N THR A 83 -5.00 -0.89 13.91
CA THR A 83 -4.77 -2.30 13.51
C THR A 83 -5.49 -3.29 14.43
N LYS A 84 -5.49 -3.02 15.74
CA LYS A 84 -6.17 -3.88 16.72
C LYS A 84 -7.70 -3.76 16.68
N ALA A 85 -8.24 -2.62 16.25
CA ALA A 85 -9.65 -2.30 16.35
C ALA A 85 -10.48 -2.67 15.12
N VAL A 86 -9.84 -2.90 13.98
CA VAL A 86 -10.51 -3.17 12.69
C VAL A 86 -10.15 -4.55 12.15
N TYR A 87 -10.97 -5.09 11.27
CA TYR A 87 -10.70 -6.35 10.57
C TYR A 87 -9.94 -6.14 9.26
N THR A 88 -10.12 -4.99 8.63
CA THR A 88 -9.44 -4.64 7.38
C THR A 88 -7.95 -4.49 7.62
N PRO A 89 -7.07 -5.21 6.89
CA PRO A 89 -5.64 -5.15 7.07
C PRO A 89 -5.08 -3.72 6.93
N ILE A 90 -4.16 -3.36 7.81
CA ILE A 90 -3.47 -2.07 7.81
C ILE A 90 -2.07 -2.23 7.22
N LEU A 91 -1.76 -1.39 6.23
CA LEU A 91 -0.47 -1.33 5.55
C LEU A 91 0.30 -0.07 5.99
N ALA A 92 1.50 -0.26 6.53
CA ALA A 92 2.39 0.84 6.86
C ALA A 92 3.18 1.27 5.63
N ASP A 93 3.10 2.54 5.23
CA ASP A 93 3.87 3.13 4.13
C ASP A 93 4.83 4.20 4.65
N GLU A 94 4.34 5.38 5.00
CA GLU A 94 5.18 6.49 5.45
C GLU A 94 5.83 6.25 6.83
N SER A 95 5.45 5.20 7.51
CA SER A 95 6.11 4.74 8.75
C SER A 95 7.31 3.81 8.52
N VAL A 96 7.60 3.40 7.25
CA VAL A 96 8.67 2.43 6.92
C VAL A 96 9.71 3.07 6.02
N PHE A 97 10.78 3.59 6.60
CA PHE A 97 11.92 4.15 5.86
C PHE A 97 13.20 3.33 6.02
N SER A 98 13.23 2.41 6.98
CA SER A 98 14.43 1.64 7.29
C SER A 98 14.07 0.23 7.77
N PRO A 99 15.04 -0.71 7.82
CA PRO A 99 14.87 -2.00 8.50
C PRO A 99 14.55 -1.85 9.99
N GLU A 100 15.06 -0.81 10.64
CA GLU A 100 14.80 -0.49 12.04
C GLU A 100 13.33 -0.12 12.26
N ASP A 101 12.75 0.72 11.38
CA ASP A 101 11.32 1.05 11.42
C ASP A 101 10.46 -0.20 11.19
N ALA A 102 10.84 -1.02 10.21
CA ALA A 102 10.15 -2.28 9.93
C ALA A 102 10.17 -3.22 11.15
N ALA A 103 11.33 -3.34 11.82
CA ALA A 103 11.46 -4.15 13.02
C ALA A 103 10.58 -3.62 14.17
N GLU A 104 10.49 -2.30 14.35
CA GLU A 104 9.65 -1.67 15.37
C GLU A 104 8.16 -1.91 15.10
N ILE A 105 7.70 -1.72 13.84
CA ILE A 105 6.33 -1.96 13.42
C ILE A 105 5.93 -3.42 13.65
N ILE A 106 6.78 -4.37 13.24
CA ILE A 106 6.55 -5.80 13.42
C ILE A 106 6.50 -6.14 14.92
N ARG A 107 7.48 -5.69 15.71
CA ARG A 107 7.58 -5.96 17.15
C ARG A 107 6.36 -5.44 17.91
N THR A 108 5.85 -4.28 17.56
CA THR A 108 4.71 -3.64 18.22
C THR A 108 3.37 -4.06 17.64
N ARG A 109 3.37 -4.77 16.51
CA ARG A 109 2.17 -5.09 15.73
C ARG A 109 1.39 -3.83 15.37
N ALA A 110 2.10 -2.80 14.94
CA ALA A 110 1.51 -1.53 14.57
C ALA A 110 0.81 -1.59 13.20
N ALA A 111 1.18 -2.53 12.34
CA ALA A 111 0.51 -2.78 11.07
C ALA A 111 0.54 -4.28 10.74
N ASP A 112 -0.33 -4.71 9.80
CA ASP A 112 -0.41 -6.08 9.30
C ASP A 112 0.54 -6.32 8.12
N LEU A 113 0.82 -5.26 7.34
CA LEU A 113 1.66 -5.30 6.15
C LEU A 113 2.62 -4.11 6.10
N LEU A 114 3.72 -4.28 5.35
CA LEU A 114 4.73 -3.25 5.13
C LEU A 114 4.80 -2.86 3.65
N ASN A 115 4.81 -1.54 3.34
CA ASN A 115 5.03 -1.05 1.99
C ASN A 115 6.49 -0.66 1.78
N ILE A 116 7.21 -1.46 1.00
CA ILE A 116 8.60 -1.21 0.63
C ILE A 116 8.62 -0.31 -0.61
N LYS A 117 9.31 0.82 -0.52
CA LYS A 117 9.62 1.67 -1.67
C LYS A 117 11.13 1.92 -1.69
N LEU A 118 11.81 1.59 -2.77
CA LEU A 118 13.27 1.67 -2.82
C LEU A 118 13.80 3.08 -2.54
N MET A 119 13.08 4.12 -2.96
CA MET A 119 13.43 5.51 -2.65
C MET A 119 13.31 5.85 -1.17
N LYS A 120 12.38 5.23 -0.43
CA LYS A 120 12.26 5.44 1.02
C LYS A 120 13.34 4.67 1.77
N THR A 121 13.52 3.41 1.43
CA THR A 121 14.36 2.48 2.19
C THR A 121 15.85 2.58 1.90
N GLY A 122 16.27 3.41 0.92
CA GLY A 122 17.68 3.55 0.54
C GLY A 122 18.19 2.43 -0.38
N GLY A 123 17.31 1.85 -1.19
CA GLY A 123 17.66 0.91 -2.24
C GLY A 123 17.48 -0.55 -1.88
N ILE A 124 17.92 -1.43 -2.78
CA ILE A 124 17.70 -2.89 -2.72
C ILE A 124 18.27 -3.52 -1.45
N TRP A 125 19.46 -3.11 -1.02
CA TRP A 125 20.11 -3.72 0.14
C TRP A 125 19.31 -3.58 1.43
N GLN A 126 18.77 -2.40 1.68
CA GLN A 126 17.91 -2.18 2.85
C GLN A 126 16.55 -2.87 2.69
N ALA A 127 15.99 -2.84 1.48
CA ALA A 127 14.76 -3.54 1.17
C ALA A 127 14.88 -5.06 1.41
N LEU A 128 16.01 -5.68 1.07
CA LEU A 128 16.28 -7.10 1.36
C LEU A 128 16.29 -7.40 2.87
N LYS A 129 16.81 -6.50 3.70
CA LYS A 129 16.76 -6.66 5.15
C LYS A 129 15.33 -6.60 5.68
N ILE A 130 14.52 -5.66 5.14
CA ILE A 130 13.09 -5.57 5.48
C ILE A 130 12.37 -6.85 5.07
N CYS A 131 12.60 -7.35 3.86
CA CYS A 131 12.03 -8.64 3.42
C CYS A 131 12.43 -9.78 4.36
N SER A 132 13.71 -9.86 4.78
CA SER A 132 14.16 -10.92 5.68
C SER A 132 13.50 -10.84 7.06
N LEU A 133 13.32 -9.64 7.61
CA LEU A 133 12.56 -9.44 8.85
C LEU A 133 11.10 -9.87 8.66
N ALA A 134 10.46 -9.43 7.59
CA ALA A 134 9.08 -9.77 7.27
C ALA A 134 8.89 -11.30 7.11
N GLU A 135 9.81 -11.98 6.41
CA GLU A 135 9.84 -13.44 6.26
C GLU A 135 9.91 -14.15 7.62
N MET A 136 10.78 -13.68 8.54
CA MET A 136 10.95 -14.28 9.86
C MET A 136 9.69 -14.21 10.73
N TYR A 137 8.89 -13.17 10.57
CA TYR A 137 7.70 -12.92 11.38
C TYR A 137 6.38 -13.21 10.64
N GLY A 138 6.44 -13.61 9.37
CA GLY A 138 5.25 -13.91 8.57
C GLY A 138 4.42 -12.67 8.24
N VAL A 139 5.05 -11.50 8.13
CA VAL A 139 4.41 -10.23 7.76
C VAL A 139 4.55 -10.00 6.27
N GLU A 140 3.45 -9.97 5.54
CA GLU A 140 3.47 -9.74 4.09
C GLU A 140 3.92 -8.32 3.73
N CYS A 141 4.53 -8.20 2.56
CA CYS A 141 4.96 -6.91 2.02
C CYS A 141 4.22 -6.56 0.73
N MET A 142 3.99 -5.28 0.53
CA MET A 142 3.75 -4.67 -0.75
C MET A 142 5.04 -4.00 -1.22
N ILE A 143 5.31 -4.01 -2.53
CA ILE A 143 6.30 -3.11 -3.10
C ILE A 143 5.60 -2.01 -3.86
N GLY A 144 5.91 -0.78 -3.49
CA GLY A 144 5.40 0.42 -4.14
C GLY A 144 6.52 1.24 -4.79
N CYS A 145 6.12 2.36 -5.39
CA CYS A 145 7.05 3.38 -5.89
C CYS A 145 6.57 4.78 -5.50
N MET A 146 7.46 5.74 -5.65
CA MET A 146 7.12 7.14 -5.77
C MET A 146 6.87 7.45 -7.26
N LEU A 147 6.80 8.70 -7.66
CA LEU A 147 6.83 9.05 -9.07
C LEU A 147 8.27 8.89 -9.59
N GLU A 148 8.57 7.72 -10.13
CA GLU A 148 9.93 7.26 -10.44
C GLU A 148 10.03 6.82 -11.90
N ALA A 149 11.22 7.03 -12.50
CA ALA A 149 11.54 6.50 -13.81
C ALA A 149 11.79 4.97 -13.76
N LYS A 150 11.80 4.35 -14.92
CA LYS A 150 11.99 2.89 -15.07
C LYS A 150 13.21 2.32 -14.36
N ILE A 151 14.32 3.05 -14.22
CA ILE A 151 15.53 2.52 -13.54
C ILE A 151 15.17 2.01 -12.14
N SER A 152 14.50 2.83 -11.33
CA SER A 152 14.13 2.47 -9.98
C SER A 152 13.02 1.41 -9.97
N VAL A 153 12.02 1.57 -10.84
CA VAL A 153 10.90 0.62 -10.90
C VAL A 153 11.35 -0.75 -11.40
N ASN A 154 12.28 -0.83 -12.36
CA ASN A 154 12.87 -2.11 -12.77
C ASN A 154 13.54 -2.84 -11.59
N ALA A 155 14.29 -2.10 -10.78
CA ALA A 155 14.90 -2.68 -9.57
C ALA A 155 13.83 -3.21 -8.60
N ALA A 156 12.72 -2.49 -8.44
CA ALA A 156 11.59 -2.92 -7.61
C ALA A 156 10.89 -4.16 -8.19
N VAL A 157 10.70 -4.24 -9.51
CA VAL A 157 10.13 -5.42 -10.19
C VAL A 157 11.00 -6.66 -9.94
N HIS A 158 12.33 -6.54 -10.12
CA HIS A 158 13.24 -7.67 -9.86
C HIS A 158 13.21 -8.11 -8.40
N LEU A 159 13.11 -7.18 -7.45
CA LEU A 159 12.98 -7.51 -6.03
C LEU A 159 11.64 -8.23 -5.75
N ALA A 160 10.54 -7.75 -6.33
CA ALA A 160 9.22 -8.38 -6.20
C ALA A 160 9.23 -9.83 -6.72
N CYS A 161 9.84 -10.06 -7.88
CA CYS A 161 9.95 -11.41 -8.46
C CYS A 161 10.86 -12.35 -7.65
N ALA A 162 11.86 -11.80 -6.94
CA ALA A 162 12.83 -12.57 -6.18
C ALA A 162 12.36 -12.92 -4.75
N LYS A 163 11.38 -12.21 -4.21
CA LYS A 163 10.96 -12.31 -2.80
C LYS A 163 9.48 -12.65 -2.67
N GLN A 164 9.16 -13.90 -2.29
CA GLN A 164 7.78 -14.38 -2.15
C GLN A 164 6.98 -13.65 -1.05
N ILE A 165 7.66 -13.04 -0.07
CA ILE A 165 7.01 -12.25 0.98
C ILE A 165 6.37 -10.97 0.42
N ILE A 166 6.79 -10.52 -0.76
CA ILE A 166 6.18 -9.43 -1.49
C ILE A 166 4.98 -10.00 -2.27
N THR A 167 3.82 -9.90 -1.68
CA THR A 167 2.57 -10.47 -2.21
C THR A 167 1.73 -9.46 -2.97
N ARG A 168 2.09 -8.18 -2.90
CA ARG A 168 1.35 -7.05 -3.51
C ARG A 168 2.30 -6.10 -4.22
N VAL A 169 1.82 -5.53 -5.31
CA VAL A 169 2.57 -4.59 -6.16
C VAL A 169 1.74 -3.34 -6.41
N ASP A 170 2.40 -2.17 -6.40
CA ASP A 170 1.86 -0.85 -6.73
C ASP A 170 2.96 -0.01 -7.39
N LEU A 171 3.25 -0.30 -8.68
CA LEU A 171 4.39 0.21 -9.44
C LEU A 171 3.96 0.99 -10.69
N ASP A 172 3.04 1.94 -10.51
CA ASP A 172 2.47 2.74 -11.60
C ASP A 172 3.28 4.00 -11.96
N GLY A 173 4.34 4.30 -11.24
CA GLY A 173 5.13 5.53 -11.43
C GLY A 173 5.50 5.84 -12.88
N PRO A 174 6.10 4.93 -13.66
CA PRO A 174 6.48 5.20 -15.04
C PRO A 174 5.29 5.47 -15.98
N VAL A 175 4.13 4.87 -15.71
CA VAL A 175 2.91 5.09 -16.51
C VAL A 175 2.34 6.49 -16.32
N LEU A 176 2.67 7.13 -15.21
CA LEU A 176 2.24 8.50 -14.88
C LEU A 176 3.21 9.57 -15.40
N CYS A 177 4.39 9.16 -15.89
CA CYS A 177 5.35 10.09 -16.47
C CYS A 177 4.96 10.47 -17.90
N SER A 178 5.12 11.74 -18.27
CA SER A 178 4.90 12.21 -19.65
C SER A 178 5.93 11.68 -20.64
N GLU A 179 7.13 11.41 -20.16
CA GLU A 179 8.25 10.87 -20.92
C GLU A 179 9.01 9.84 -20.08
N ASP A 180 9.52 8.81 -20.73
CA ASP A 180 10.39 7.83 -20.11
C ASP A 180 11.77 7.92 -20.79
N PRO A 181 12.77 8.48 -20.10
CA PRO A 181 14.10 8.67 -20.66
C PRO A 181 14.90 7.37 -20.78
N ILE A 182 14.35 6.23 -20.31
CA ILE A 182 15.08 4.98 -20.19
C ILE A 182 14.73 4.04 -21.34
N LEU A 183 15.73 3.67 -22.12
CA LEU A 183 15.59 2.68 -23.17
C LEU A 183 15.74 1.27 -22.59
N GLY A 184 14.83 0.36 -22.98
CA GLY A 184 14.81 -1.02 -22.48
C GLY A 184 14.21 -1.17 -21.09
N GLY A 185 14.48 -2.30 -20.42
CA GLY A 185 13.89 -2.65 -19.14
C GLY A 185 12.44 -3.10 -19.25
N ALA A 186 11.71 -3.04 -18.13
CA ALA A 186 10.34 -3.49 -18.06
C ALA A 186 9.41 -2.75 -19.03
N VAL A 187 8.50 -3.49 -19.60
CA VAL A 187 7.45 -2.97 -20.49
C VAL A 187 6.14 -2.91 -19.70
N PHE A 188 5.55 -1.72 -19.67
CA PHE A 188 4.28 -1.48 -18.99
C PHE A 188 3.14 -1.64 -20.01
N ASN A 189 2.41 -2.74 -19.91
CA ASN A 189 1.27 -3.06 -20.76
C ASN A 189 -0.01 -2.91 -19.95
N GLU A 190 -0.55 -1.69 -19.86
CA GLU A 190 -1.74 -1.38 -19.05
C GLU A 190 -1.63 -1.92 -17.62
N LYS A 191 -2.08 -3.17 -17.38
CA LYS A 191 -2.15 -3.84 -16.09
C LYS A 191 -0.96 -4.76 -15.76
N ASP A 192 -0.13 -5.07 -16.73
CA ASP A 192 0.98 -6.03 -16.61
C ASP A 192 2.33 -5.32 -16.81
N ILE A 193 3.32 -5.75 -16.02
CA ILE A 193 4.72 -5.35 -16.17
C ILE A 193 5.50 -6.59 -16.56
N THR A 194 6.14 -6.53 -17.75
CA THR A 194 6.90 -7.65 -18.33
C THR A 194 8.35 -7.28 -18.65
#